data_0948502513cb5c7b23e550b733acbe4b
#
_entry.id   0948502513cb5c7b23e550b733acbe4b
#
_cell.length_a   1.000
_cell.length_b   1.000
_cell.length_c   1.000
_cell.angle_alpha   90.00
_cell.angle_beta   90.00
_cell.angle_gamma   90.00
#
_symmetry.space_group_name_H-M   'P 1'
#
loop_
_entity.id
_entity.type
_entity.pdbx_description
1 polymer ?
#
loop_
_entity_poly.entity_id
_entity_poly.type
_entity_poly.pdbx_seq_one_letter_code
_entity_poly.pdbx_strand_id
1 'polypeptide(L)'
;MNERLQLKNFGPIKQLDVPIKPLTVLIGESGSGKSAVLKLLSLLRWVDKRNHLRSYFIKNGLANKNDFNPVSLAELLAMSGLEEFVKEATEIIFTIGKATYIATAKQLISPEVEGDFSLDKVLFLSDNRVILPDILGYYFNLNAKFPYHLEDTFLNFNHAMKSFRNGFAIESTGVRLTREKTALGDNYFISNTEGNNELPFHIKFENASSGIKAVSFVELITHFYTHAHLFNFNEILENQY
;
A
#
# COMPACT_ATOMS: atom_id res chain seq x y z
N MET A 1 5.36 19.29 -3.56
CA MET A 1 6.56 18.50 -3.27
C MET A 1 7.23 18.17 -4.60
N ASN A 2 8.54 18.31 -4.73
CA ASN A 2 9.24 17.94 -5.97
C ASN A 2 9.65 16.46 -5.84
N GLU A 3 9.06 15.62 -6.68
CA GLU A 3 9.32 14.18 -6.64
C GLU A 3 9.62 13.69 -8.05
N ARG A 4 10.65 12.85 -8.21
CA ARG A 4 11.13 12.34 -9.50
C ARG A 4 11.67 10.94 -9.35
N LEU A 5 11.31 10.06 -10.28
CA LEU A 5 11.84 8.71 -10.37
C LEU A 5 12.60 8.53 -11.69
N GLN A 6 13.84 8.07 -11.60
CA GLN A 6 14.67 7.73 -12.74
C GLN A 6 15.10 6.27 -12.62
N LEU A 7 14.94 5.50 -13.69
CA LEU A 7 15.29 4.09 -13.75
C LEU A 7 16.13 3.82 -14.97
N LYS A 8 17.13 2.94 -14.84
CA LYS A 8 17.84 2.33 -15.95
C LYS A 8 17.92 0.83 -15.74
N ASN A 9 17.63 0.06 -16.79
CA ASN A 9 17.73 -1.40 -16.81
C ASN A 9 17.00 -2.09 -15.64
N PHE A 10 15.77 -1.65 -15.35
CA PHE A 10 14.94 -2.21 -14.28
C PHE A 10 13.83 -3.07 -14.90
N GLY A 11 13.96 -4.39 -14.80
CA GLY A 11 13.07 -5.35 -15.45
C GLY A 11 12.92 -5.08 -16.94
N PRO A 12 11.69 -4.87 -17.46
CA PRO A 12 11.46 -4.57 -18.89
C PRO A 12 11.80 -3.11 -19.24
N ILE A 13 12.08 -2.25 -18.26
CA ILE A 13 12.29 -0.82 -18.44
C ILE A 13 13.76 -0.55 -18.73
N LYS A 14 14.06 -0.18 -19.98
CA LYS A 14 15.41 0.24 -20.37
C LYS A 14 15.81 1.56 -19.76
N GLN A 15 14.92 2.55 -19.84
CA GLN A 15 15.09 3.87 -19.27
C GLN A 15 13.74 4.51 -18.95
N LEU A 16 13.62 5.13 -17.80
CA LEU A 16 12.49 5.95 -17.38
C LEU A 16 13.02 7.17 -16.66
N ASP A 17 12.43 8.32 -16.92
CA ASP A 17 12.67 9.56 -16.19
C ASP A 17 11.36 10.33 -16.10
N VAL A 18 10.74 10.31 -14.93
CA VAL A 18 9.39 10.87 -14.75
C VAL A 18 9.30 11.71 -13.48
N PRO A 19 8.80 12.94 -13.59
CA PRO A 19 8.39 13.71 -12.44
C PRO A 19 7.07 13.16 -11.92
N ILE A 20 7.00 12.89 -10.63
CA ILE A 20 5.76 12.43 -9.96
C ILE A 20 4.98 13.67 -9.52
N LYS A 21 3.75 13.78 -10.02
CA LYS A 21 2.81 14.85 -9.71
C LYS A 21 1.74 14.35 -8.74
N PRO A 22 0.95 15.25 -8.09
CA PRO A 22 -0.15 14.86 -7.21
C PRO A 22 -1.12 13.85 -7.85
N LEU A 23 -1.34 13.96 -9.16
CA LEU A 23 -1.98 12.93 -9.97
C LEU A 23 -1.02 12.53 -11.10
N THR A 24 -0.62 11.27 -11.11
CA THR A 24 0.25 10.68 -12.14
C THR A 24 -0.39 9.39 -12.64
N VAL A 25 -0.61 9.31 -13.96
CA VAL A 25 -1.21 8.13 -14.61
C VAL A 25 -0.18 7.49 -15.52
N LEU A 26 0.07 6.20 -15.33
CA LEU A 26 0.96 5.40 -16.18
C LEU A 26 0.12 4.60 -17.19
N ILE A 27 0.35 4.86 -18.47
CA ILE A 27 -0.28 4.15 -19.58
C ILE A 27 0.78 3.43 -20.42
N GLY A 28 0.41 2.31 -20.99
CA GLY A 28 1.29 1.50 -21.85
C GLY A 28 0.78 0.06 -21.97
N GLU A 29 1.42 -0.72 -22.79
CA GLU A 29 1.09 -2.12 -23.05
C GLU A 29 1.17 -2.99 -21.79
N SER A 30 0.48 -4.15 -21.81
CA SER A 30 0.62 -5.14 -20.74
C SER A 30 2.08 -5.64 -20.69
N GLY A 31 2.61 -5.85 -19.49
CA GLY A 31 4.00 -6.28 -19.31
C GLY A 31 5.06 -5.17 -19.45
N SER A 32 4.68 -3.91 -19.74
CA SER A 32 5.65 -2.81 -19.88
C SER A 32 6.30 -2.33 -18.57
N GLY A 33 5.94 -2.92 -17.42
CA GLY A 33 6.54 -2.60 -16.11
C GLY A 33 5.79 -1.57 -15.27
N LYS A 34 4.57 -1.13 -15.67
CA LYS A 34 3.79 -0.12 -14.92
C LYS A 34 3.59 -0.47 -13.45
N SER A 35 3.12 -1.68 -13.16
CA SER A 35 2.91 -2.15 -11.77
C SER A 35 4.22 -2.24 -11.00
N ALA A 36 5.33 -2.62 -11.66
CA ALA A 36 6.65 -2.64 -11.04
C ALA A 36 7.14 -1.24 -10.66
N VAL A 37 6.91 -0.23 -11.52
CA VAL A 37 7.20 1.18 -11.21
C VAL A 37 6.42 1.64 -9.99
N LEU A 38 5.11 1.35 -9.92
CA LEU A 38 4.26 1.76 -8.80
C LEU A 38 4.66 1.06 -7.50
N LYS A 39 4.97 -0.24 -7.53
CA LYS A 39 5.50 -0.98 -6.37
C LYS A 39 6.82 -0.39 -5.89
N LEU A 40 7.77 -0.15 -6.81
CA LEU A 40 9.05 0.45 -6.48
C LEU A 40 8.88 1.85 -5.87
N LEU A 41 8.01 2.68 -6.44
CA LEU A 41 7.71 4.01 -5.94
C LEU A 41 7.14 3.95 -4.51
N SER A 42 6.22 3.02 -4.23
CA SER A 42 5.68 2.84 -2.88
C SER A 42 6.76 2.44 -1.87
N LEU A 43 7.68 1.55 -2.25
CA LEU A 43 8.82 1.16 -1.41
C LEU A 43 9.76 2.33 -1.13
N LEU A 44 10.12 3.11 -2.14
CA LEU A 44 11.03 4.24 -1.99
C LEU A 44 10.43 5.35 -1.12
N ARG A 45 9.13 5.63 -1.25
CA ARG A 45 8.40 6.53 -0.36
C ARG A 45 8.35 6.01 1.08
N TRP A 46 8.17 4.70 1.24
CA TRP A 46 8.22 4.08 2.57
C TRP A 46 9.63 4.21 3.20
N VAL A 47 10.69 3.98 2.43
CA VAL A 47 12.08 4.18 2.88
C VAL A 47 12.32 5.62 3.30
N ASP A 48 11.88 6.59 2.50
CA ASP A 48 11.98 8.01 2.82
C ASP A 48 11.28 8.34 4.15
N LYS A 49 10.02 7.92 4.27
CA LYS A 49 9.25 8.10 5.51
C LYS A 49 9.95 7.49 6.73
N ARG A 50 10.47 6.27 6.60
CA ARG A 50 11.20 5.59 7.69
C ARG A 50 12.47 6.34 8.07
N ASN A 51 13.22 6.88 7.11
CA ASN A 51 14.42 7.66 7.39
C ASN A 51 14.11 8.97 8.12
N HIS A 52 13.06 9.68 7.71
CA HIS A 52 12.60 10.88 8.41
C HIS A 52 12.15 10.57 9.84
N LEU A 53 11.38 9.50 10.02
CA LEU A 53 10.93 9.06 11.32
C LEU A 53 12.11 8.70 12.24
N ARG A 54 13.07 7.92 11.74
CA ARG A 54 14.29 7.56 12.45
C ARG A 54 15.07 8.81 12.88
N SER A 55 15.28 9.75 11.96
CA SER A 55 15.96 11.02 12.25
C SER A 55 15.25 11.80 13.35
N TYR A 56 13.92 11.90 13.29
CA TYR A 56 13.12 12.56 14.30
C TYR A 56 13.27 11.92 15.68
N PHE A 57 13.17 10.59 15.80
CA PHE A 57 13.30 9.90 17.08
C PHE A 57 14.68 10.07 17.69
N ILE A 58 15.73 9.96 16.87
CA ILE A 58 17.12 10.14 17.34
C ILE A 58 17.33 11.58 17.81
N LYS A 59 16.91 12.56 17.03
CA LYS A 59 17.08 13.99 17.32
C LYS A 59 16.37 14.42 18.61
N ASN A 60 15.22 13.80 18.92
CA ASN A 60 14.43 14.10 20.12
C ASN A 60 14.76 13.19 21.31
N GLY A 61 15.81 12.36 21.23
CA GLY A 61 16.22 11.48 22.32
C GLY A 61 15.24 10.35 22.64
N LEU A 62 14.32 10.03 21.71
CA LEU A 62 13.30 8.99 21.88
C LEU A 62 13.83 7.61 21.50
N ALA A 63 14.93 7.53 20.74
CA ALA A 63 15.59 6.29 20.34
C ALA A 63 17.07 6.53 20.05
N ASN A 64 17.87 5.47 20.10
CA ASN A 64 19.28 5.49 19.70
C ASN A 64 19.44 5.01 18.24
N LYS A 65 20.60 5.29 17.64
CA LYS A 65 20.90 4.84 16.26
C LYS A 65 20.80 3.32 16.10
N ASN A 66 21.11 2.57 17.14
CA ASN A 66 21.15 1.10 17.14
C ASN A 66 19.76 0.46 17.32
N ASP A 67 18.75 1.25 17.68
CA ASP A 67 17.38 0.75 17.88
C ASP A 67 16.64 0.54 16.55
N PHE A 68 17.24 0.96 15.44
CA PHE A 68 16.68 0.81 14.10
C PHE A 68 17.52 -0.13 13.25
N ASN A 69 16.91 -1.18 12.76
CA ASN A 69 17.52 -2.05 11.76
C ASN A 69 17.83 -1.28 10.46
N PRO A 70 18.97 -1.51 9.82
CA PRO A 70 19.23 -0.96 8.51
C PRO A 70 18.19 -1.48 7.51
N VAL A 71 17.77 -0.60 6.60
CA VAL A 71 16.86 -1.00 5.51
C VAL A 71 17.67 -1.71 4.44
N SER A 72 17.39 -2.98 4.22
CA SER A 72 17.98 -3.74 3.12
C SER A 72 17.10 -3.58 1.87
N LEU A 73 17.64 -2.98 0.81
CA LEU A 73 16.93 -2.89 -0.47
C LEU A 73 16.61 -4.28 -1.02
N ALA A 74 17.53 -5.24 -0.88
CA ALA A 74 17.32 -6.61 -1.37
C ALA A 74 16.11 -7.27 -0.70
N GLU A 75 15.96 -7.12 0.63
CA GLU A 75 14.80 -7.63 1.37
C GLU A 75 13.50 -6.95 0.92
N LEU A 76 13.51 -5.63 0.76
CA LEU A 76 12.33 -4.89 0.30
C LEU A 76 11.90 -5.31 -1.12
N LEU A 77 12.87 -5.50 -2.01
CA LEU A 77 12.60 -5.95 -3.38
C LEU A 77 12.05 -7.38 -3.38
N ALA A 78 12.64 -8.28 -2.59
CA ALA A 78 12.17 -9.67 -2.47
C ALA A 78 10.73 -9.73 -1.92
N MET A 79 10.44 -9.00 -0.84
CA MET A 79 9.08 -8.91 -0.28
C MET A 79 8.06 -8.43 -1.30
N SER A 80 8.45 -7.57 -2.22
CA SER A 80 7.59 -6.95 -3.23
C SER A 80 7.52 -7.73 -4.55
N GLY A 81 8.28 -8.82 -4.67
CA GLY A 81 8.44 -9.58 -5.92
C GLY A 81 9.08 -8.75 -7.03
N LEU A 82 10.06 -7.93 -6.66
CA LEU A 82 10.83 -7.07 -7.57
C LEU A 82 12.31 -7.45 -7.64
N GLU A 83 12.75 -8.48 -6.92
CA GLU A 83 14.14 -8.92 -6.87
C GLU A 83 14.69 -9.28 -8.25
N GLU A 84 13.88 -9.93 -9.10
CA GLU A 84 14.28 -10.33 -10.45
C GLU A 84 14.37 -9.16 -11.45
N PHE A 85 13.80 -7.99 -11.07
CA PHE A 85 13.85 -6.79 -11.90
C PHE A 85 15.19 -6.06 -11.79
N VAL A 86 15.96 -6.34 -10.74
CA VAL A 86 17.27 -5.69 -10.51
C VAL A 86 18.38 -6.57 -11.02
N LYS A 87 19.16 -6.02 -11.97
CA LYS A 87 20.33 -6.65 -12.58
C LYS A 87 21.57 -5.81 -12.27
N GLU A 88 22.75 -6.32 -12.60
CA GLU A 88 24.03 -5.65 -12.33
C GLU A 88 24.08 -4.20 -12.89
N ALA A 89 23.49 -3.98 -14.06
CA ALA A 89 23.43 -2.67 -14.70
C ALA A 89 22.21 -1.81 -14.30
N THR A 90 21.45 -2.22 -13.28
CA THR A 90 20.29 -1.47 -12.82
C THR A 90 20.74 -0.25 -12.00
N GLU A 91 20.16 0.90 -12.35
CA GLU A 91 20.26 2.14 -11.57
C GLU A 91 18.85 2.66 -11.26
N ILE A 92 18.62 3.01 -10.00
CA ILE A 92 17.39 3.61 -9.51
C ILE A 92 17.77 4.90 -8.79
N ILE A 93 17.20 6.02 -9.22
CA ILE A 93 17.38 7.32 -8.55
C ILE A 93 15.98 7.84 -8.22
N PHE A 94 15.77 8.10 -6.96
CA PHE A 94 14.52 8.66 -6.46
C PHE A 94 14.78 9.93 -5.68
N THR A 95 14.21 11.03 -6.14
CA THR A 95 14.32 12.34 -5.48
C THR A 95 12.97 12.73 -4.91
N ILE A 96 12.94 13.12 -3.64
CA ILE A 96 11.76 13.61 -2.95
C ILE A 96 12.15 14.81 -2.07
N GLY A 97 11.57 15.98 -2.36
CA GLY A 97 11.96 17.22 -1.71
C GLY A 97 13.44 17.53 -1.94
N LYS A 98 14.25 17.47 -0.88
CA LYS A 98 15.71 17.64 -0.90
C LYS A 98 16.49 16.32 -0.83
N ALA A 99 15.79 15.21 -0.56
CA ALA A 99 16.40 13.90 -0.41
C ALA A 99 16.56 13.21 -1.76
N THR A 100 17.71 12.55 -1.98
CA THR A 100 17.95 11.73 -3.17
C THR A 100 18.46 10.36 -2.74
N TYR A 101 17.72 9.33 -3.10
CA TYR A 101 18.01 7.92 -2.89
C TYR A 101 18.61 7.33 -4.16
N ILE A 102 19.71 6.62 -4.04
CA ILE A 102 20.37 5.96 -5.17
C ILE A 102 20.45 4.47 -4.85
N ALA A 103 19.87 3.65 -5.69
CA ALA A 103 19.92 2.22 -5.54
C ALA A 103 20.53 1.54 -6.77
N THR A 104 21.35 0.54 -6.51
CA THR A 104 21.96 -0.35 -7.50
C THR A 104 21.73 -1.79 -7.07
N ALA A 105 22.16 -2.76 -7.86
CA ALA A 105 22.09 -4.18 -7.49
C ALA A 105 22.80 -4.51 -6.17
N LYS A 106 23.75 -3.67 -5.73
CA LYS A 106 24.61 -3.97 -4.57
C LYS A 106 24.21 -3.20 -3.31
N GLN A 107 23.62 -2.04 -3.45
CA GLN A 107 23.38 -1.15 -2.29
C GLN A 107 22.26 -0.14 -2.52
N LEU A 108 21.70 0.31 -1.42
CA LEU A 108 20.86 1.48 -1.32
C LEU A 108 21.59 2.58 -0.56
N ILE A 109 21.85 3.69 -1.24
CA ILE A 109 22.41 4.89 -0.62
C ILE A 109 21.22 5.78 -0.24
N SER A 110 21.06 5.97 1.07
CA SER A 110 20.04 6.87 1.63
C SER A 110 20.70 8.14 2.10
N PRO A 111 20.14 9.32 1.79
CA PRO A 111 20.67 10.58 2.30
C PRO A 111 20.43 10.69 3.81
N GLU A 112 21.23 11.50 4.48
CA GLU A 112 20.84 12.01 5.78
C GLU A 112 19.68 12.99 5.59
N VAL A 113 18.58 12.73 6.29
CA VAL A 113 17.39 13.59 6.26
C VAL A 113 17.27 14.33 7.58
N GLU A 114 17.05 15.62 7.48
CA GLU A 114 16.77 16.48 8.61
C GLU A 114 15.33 16.92 8.60
N GLY A 115 14.73 17.04 9.76
CA GLY A 115 13.51 17.76 9.91
C GLY A 115 12.32 16.95 10.38
N ASP A 116 11.15 17.49 10.11
CA ASP A 116 9.89 16.93 10.52
C ASP A 116 9.51 15.76 9.63
N PHE A 117 8.89 14.76 10.23
CA PHE A 117 8.32 13.66 9.48
C PHE A 117 6.83 13.92 9.20
N SER A 118 6.35 13.43 8.07
CA SER A 118 4.94 13.45 7.74
C SER A 118 4.21 12.25 8.35
N LEU A 119 3.00 12.48 8.82
CA LEU A 119 2.07 11.43 9.25
C LEU A 119 1.37 10.75 8.06
N ASP A 120 1.62 11.21 6.83
CA ASP A 120 0.98 10.69 5.63
C ASP A 120 1.21 9.19 5.49
N LYS A 121 0.14 8.45 5.24
CA LYS A 121 0.22 7.02 4.97
C LYS A 121 0.64 6.78 3.53
N VAL A 122 1.66 5.96 3.32
CA VAL A 122 1.97 5.41 2.00
C VAL A 122 1.11 4.17 1.81
N LEU A 123 0.24 4.19 0.81
CA LEU A 123 -0.65 3.07 0.49
C LEU A 123 -0.35 2.57 -0.93
N PHE A 124 -0.19 1.28 -1.06
CA PHE A 124 -0.21 0.60 -2.35
C PHE A 124 -1.44 -0.32 -2.39
N LEU A 125 -2.37 -0.02 -3.30
CA LEU A 125 -3.54 -0.86 -3.50
C LEU A 125 -3.26 -1.82 -4.66
N SER A 126 -3.07 -3.10 -4.35
CA SER A 126 -2.78 -4.14 -5.33
C SER A 126 -3.88 -4.22 -6.39
N ASP A 127 -3.51 -4.42 -7.64
CA ASP A 127 -4.41 -4.74 -8.76
C ASP A 127 -5.12 -6.09 -8.53
N ASN A 128 -4.45 -7.03 -7.86
CA ASN A 128 -5.01 -8.34 -7.50
C ASN A 128 -6.01 -8.27 -6.33
N ARG A 129 -6.31 -7.10 -5.78
CA ARG A 129 -7.26 -6.94 -4.66
C ARG A 129 -8.65 -7.52 -4.93
N VAL A 130 -9.02 -7.65 -6.20
CA VAL A 130 -10.32 -8.21 -6.61
C VAL A 130 -10.55 -9.67 -6.19
N ILE A 131 -9.48 -10.41 -5.90
CA ILE A 131 -9.55 -11.79 -5.39
C ILE A 131 -9.73 -11.85 -3.87
N LEU A 132 -9.43 -10.77 -3.16
CA LEU A 132 -9.48 -10.76 -1.69
C LEU A 132 -10.85 -11.11 -1.13
N PRO A 133 -12.00 -10.64 -1.68
CA PRO A 133 -13.31 -11.04 -1.19
C PRO A 133 -13.54 -12.56 -1.21
N ASP A 134 -12.97 -13.26 -2.20
CA ASP A 134 -13.14 -14.71 -2.36
C ASP A 134 -12.39 -15.50 -1.27
N ILE A 135 -11.42 -14.88 -0.61
CA ILE A 135 -10.55 -15.51 0.39
C ILE A 135 -10.67 -14.91 1.80
N LEU A 136 -11.38 -13.76 1.95
CA LEU A 136 -11.53 -13.05 3.23
C LEU A 136 -12.04 -13.96 4.36
N GLY A 137 -13.02 -14.82 4.07
CA GLY A 137 -13.60 -15.76 5.06
C GLY A 137 -12.66 -16.89 5.46
N TYR A 138 -11.61 -17.15 4.69
CA TYR A 138 -10.71 -18.29 4.88
C TYR A 138 -9.30 -17.92 5.30
N TYR A 139 -8.95 -16.63 5.23
CA TYR A 139 -7.57 -16.15 5.40
C TYR A 139 -6.88 -16.66 6.67
N PHE A 140 -7.58 -16.61 7.80
CA PHE A 140 -7.01 -17.07 9.09
C PHE A 140 -6.82 -18.59 9.17
N ASN A 141 -7.44 -19.36 8.28
CA ASN A 141 -7.32 -20.82 8.21
C ASN A 141 -6.30 -21.27 7.15
N LEU A 142 -5.84 -20.36 6.31
CA LEU A 142 -4.84 -20.63 5.29
C LEU A 142 -3.46 -20.27 5.85
N ASN A 143 -2.59 -21.26 6.05
CA ASN A 143 -1.16 -21.06 6.29
C ASN A 143 -0.44 -20.49 5.03
N ALA A 144 -1.14 -19.78 4.17
CA ALA A 144 -0.62 -19.21 2.96
C ALA A 144 -0.13 -17.78 3.21
N LYS A 145 1.10 -17.49 2.80
CA LYS A 145 1.62 -16.11 2.77
C LYS A 145 1.23 -15.47 1.44
N PHE A 146 0.61 -14.32 1.51
CA PHE A 146 0.38 -13.50 0.33
C PHE A 146 1.63 -12.69 -0.04
N PRO A 147 1.77 -12.30 -1.32
CA PRO A 147 2.72 -11.26 -1.69
C PRO A 147 2.48 -10.00 -0.85
N TYR A 148 3.56 -9.37 -0.37
CA TYR A 148 3.52 -8.24 0.56
C TYR A 148 2.44 -7.18 0.24
N HIS A 149 2.39 -6.72 -1.01
CA HIS A 149 1.43 -5.67 -1.39
C HIS A 149 -0.05 -6.12 -1.36
N LEU A 150 -0.30 -7.41 -1.56
CA LEU A 150 -1.66 -7.95 -1.44
C LEU A 150 -2.04 -8.11 0.04
N GLU A 151 -1.10 -8.55 0.86
CA GLU A 151 -1.28 -8.67 2.31
C GLU A 151 -1.48 -7.30 2.95
N ASP A 152 -0.67 -6.29 2.58
CA ASP A 152 -0.85 -4.91 3.05
C ASP A 152 -2.23 -4.36 2.66
N THR A 153 -2.68 -4.59 1.41
CA THR A 153 -4.04 -4.21 0.99
C THR A 153 -5.11 -4.89 1.84
N PHE A 154 -4.96 -6.18 2.13
CA PHE A 154 -5.88 -6.95 2.98
C PHE A 154 -5.91 -6.41 4.42
N LEU A 155 -4.76 -6.16 5.03
CA LEU A 155 -4.66 -5.63 6.39
C LEU A 155 -5.30 -4.24 6.50
N ASN A 156 -5.03 -3.36 5.54
CA ASN A 156 -5.63 -2.02 5.50
C ASN A 156 -7.16 -2.09 5.33
N PHE A 157 -7.67 -3.02 4.51
CA PHE A 157 -9.10 -3.27 4.38
C PHE A 157 -9.73 -3.72 5.71
N ASN A 158 -9.11 -4.68 6.39
CA ASN A 158 -9.61 -5.17 7.68
C ASN A 158 -9.62 -4.09 8.76
N HIS A 159 -8.58 -3.24 8.82
CA HIS A 159 -8.55 -2.11 9.74
C HIS A 159 -9.69 -1.14 9.46
N ALA A 160 -9.89 -0.79 8.19
CA ALA A 160 -10.97 0.09 7.78
C ALA A 160 -12.35 -0.51 8.15
N MET A 161 -12.61 -1.77 7.80
CA MET A 161 -13.88 -2.43 8.13
C MET A 161 -14.16 -2.56 9.63
N LYS A 162 -13.14 -2.71 10.45
CA LYS A 162 -13.31 -2.72 11.92
C LYS A 162 -13.76 -1.38 12.47
N SER A 163 -13.42 -0.29 11.81
CA SER A 163 -13.78 1.08 12.21
C SER A 163 -15.22 1.43 11.84
N PHE A 164 -15.76 0.85 10.78
CA PHE A 164 -17.14 1.09 10.32
C PHE A 164 -18.09 -0.01 10.79
N ARG A 165 -18.47 0.03 12.08
CA ARG A 165 -19.32 -1.02 12.71
C ARG A 165 -20.65 -1.27 12.03
N ASN A 166 -21.28 -0.21 11.48
CA ASN A 166 -22.57 -0.28 10.78
C ASN A 166 -22.42 -0.49 9.26
N GLY A 167 -21.23 -0.89 8.82
CA GLY A 167 -20.89 -0.99 7.41
C GLY A 167 -20.51 0.35 6.79
N PHE A 168 -20.06 0.29 5.54
CA PHE A 168 -19.57 1.43 4.78
C PHE A 168 -20.31 1.54 3.45
N ALA A 169 -20.85 2.72 3.13
CA ALA A 169 -21.48 2.99 1.84
C ALA A 169 -20.39 3.22 0.77
N ILE A 170 -20.45 2.45 -0.31
CA ILE A 170 -19.61 2.62 -1.49
C ILE A 170 -20.38 3.55 -2.44
N GLU A 171 -20.09 4.83 -2.37
CA GLU A 171 -20.88 5.88 -3.04
C GLU A 171 -20.89 5.73 -4.56
N SER A 172 -19.75 5.36 -5.15
CA SER A 172 -19.63 5.20 -6.61
C SER A 172 -20.50 4.09 -7.20
N THR A 173 -20.96 3.14 -6.39
CA THR A 173 -21.77 1.99 -6.84
C THR A 173 -23.13 1.90 -6.16
N GLY A 174 -23.42 2.76 -5.19
CA GLY A 174 -24.71 2.77 -4.47
C GLY A 174 -24.95 1.53 -3.62
N VAL A 175 -23.88 0.83 -3.20
CA VAL A 175 -24.00 -0.35 -2.32
C VAL A 175 -23.42 -0.08 -0.95
N ARG A 176 -23.85 -0.84 0.04
CA ARG A 176 -23.31 -0.85 1.40
C ARG A 176 -22.54 -2.15 1.64
N LEU A 177 -21.30 -2.03 2.05
CA LEU A 177 -20.46 -3.14 2.49
C LEU A 177 -20.60 -3.31 4.01
N THR A 178 -20.98 -4.51 4.47
CA THR A 178 -21.12 -4.84 5.88
C THR A 178 -20.27 -6.03 6.27
N ARG A 179 -19.93 -6.11 7.57
CA ARG A 179 -19.19 -7.22 8.16
C ARG A 179 -20.04 -7.88 9.24
N GLU A 180 -20.22 -9.17 9.14
CA GLU A 180 -20.91 -9.99 10.13
C GLU A 180 -19.91 -10.97 10.78
N LYS A 181 -19.85 -10.98 12.11
CA LYS A 181 -19.04 -11.92 12.85
C LYS A 181 -19.76 -13.25 12.97
N THR A 182 -19.10 -14.33 12.63
CA THR A 182 -19.58 -15.70 12.84
C THR A 182 -18.60 -16.50 13.69
N ALA A 183 -19.00 -17.67 14.13
CA ALA A 183 -18.12 -18.58 14.87
C ALA A 183 -16.90 -19.06 14.05
N LEU A 184 -17.00 -18.99 12.72
CA LEU A 184 -15.95 -19.41 11.78
C LEU A 184 -15.10 -18.25 11.25
N GLY A 185 -15.39 -16.99 11.65
CA GLY A 185 -14.69 -15.79 11.21
C GLY A 185 -15.62 -14.68 10.75
N ASP A 186 -15.07 -13.68 10.11
CA ASP A 186 -15.80 -12.53 9.58
C ASP A 186 -16.33 -12.85 8.17
N ASN A 187 -17.62 -12.63 7.95
CA ASN A 187 -18.25 -12.66 6.63
C ASN A 187 -18.54 -11.22 6.17
N TYR A 188 -18.40 -10.98 4.87
CA TYR A 188 -18.65 -9.68 4.27
C TYR A 188 -19.79 -9.77 3.27
N PHE A 189 -20.69 -8.79 3.34
CA PHE A 189 -21.88 -8.73 2.50
C PHE A 189 -22.01 -7.37 1.83
N ILE A 190 -22.68 -7.34 0.70
CA ILE A 190 -23.11 -6.11 0.04
C ILE A 190 -24.64 -6.09 -0.08
N SER A 191 -25.21 -4.92 0.11
CA SER A 191 -26.64 -4.64 -0.01
C SER A 191 -26.85 -3.28 -0.66
N ASN A 192 -28.10 -2.98 -1.05
CA ASN A 192 -28.45 -1.62 -1.46
C ASN A 192 -28.23 -0.63 -0.31
N THR A 193 -27.86 0.61 -0.65
CA THR A 193 -27.98 1.73 0.29
C THR A 193 -29.45 2.08 0.52
N GLU A 194 -29.78 2.55 1.72
CA GLU A 194 -31.13 3.03 2.04
C GLU A 194 -31.53 4.17 1.11
N GLY A 195 -32.74 4.13 0.57
CA GLY A 195 -33.28 5.15 -0.35
C GLY A 195 -33.06 4.83 -1.84
N ASN A 196 -32.45 3.74 -2.19
CA ASN A 196 -32.40 3.28 -3.58
C ASN A 196 -33.70 2.54 -3.92
N ASN A 197 -34.39 2.98 -4.99
CA ASN A 197 -35.68 2.38 -5.44
C ASN A 197 -35.50 1.02 -6.15
N GLU A 198 -34.34 0.45 -6.13
CA GLU A 198 -34.06 -0.86 -6.70
C GLU A 198 -34.56 -1.99 -5.80
N LEU A 199 -34.76 -3.16 -6.37
CA LEU A 199 -35.10 -4.35 -5.59
C LEU A 199 -34.04 -4.62 -4.53
N PRO A 200 -34.43 -4.83 -3.26
CA PRO A 200 -33.46 -5.07 -2.18
C PRO A 200 -32.70 -6.36 -2.46
N PHE A 201 -31.39 -6.28 -2.32
CA PHE A 201 -30.51 -7.44 -2.35
C PHE A 201 -29.57 -7.47 -1.15
N HIS A 202 -29.17 -8.67 -0.77
CA HIS A 202 -28.16 -8.92 0.25
C HIS A 202 -27.38 -10.17 -0.17
N ILE A 203 -26.17 -9.99 -0.63
CA ILE A 203 -25.33 -11.08 -1.16
C ILE A 203 -23.94 -11.03 -0.52
N LYS A 204 -23.28 -12.17 -0.47
CA LYS A 204 -21.87 -12.23 -0.03
C LYS A 204 -20.98 -11.39 -0.95
N PHE A 205 -20.01 -10.72 -0.37
CA PHE A 205 -19.08 -9.86 -1.11
C PHE A 205 -18.25 -10.65 -2.15
N GLU A 206 -17.96 -11.92 -1.86
CA GLU A 206 -17.30 -12.83 -2.81
C GLU A 206 -18.09 -13.04 -4.11
N ASN A 207 -19.40 -12.88 -4.08
CA ASN A 207 -20.31 -13.02 -5.24
C ASN A 207 -20.54 -11.68 -5.98
N ALA A 208 -19.96 -10.58 -5.51
CA ALA A 208 -20.08 -9.30 -6.19
C ALA A 208 -19.31 -9.29 -7.53
N SER A 209 -19.70 -8.36 -8.40
CA SER A 209 -18.95 -8.12 -9.64
C SER A 209 -17.52 -7.65 -9.35
N SER A 210 -16.60 -7.92 -10.27
CA SER A 210 -15.19 -7.50 -10.13
C SER A 210 -15.04 -5.97 -9.98
N GLY A 211 -15.92 -5.20 -10.62
CA GLY A 211 -15.96 -3.74 -10.49
C GLY A 211 -16.30 -3.31 -9.06
N ILE A 212 -17.37 -3.85 -8.48
CA ILE A 212 -17.75 -3.57 -7.08
C ILE A 212 -16.64 -4.01 -6.14
N LYS A 213 -16.08 -5.22 -6.30
CA LYS A 213 -14.96 -5.69 -5.49
C LYS A 213 -13.79 -4.70 -5.54
N ALA A 214 -13.34 -4.31 -6.74
CA ALA A 214 -12.21 -3.42 -6.92
C ALA A 214 -12.40 -2.04 -6.28
N VAL A 215 -13.56 -1.44 -6.51
CA VAL A 215 -13.88 -0.08 -6.04
C VAL A 215 -14.08 -0.04 -4.54
N SER A 216 -14.72 -1.05 -3.95
CA SER A 216 -14.93 -1.14 -2.51
C SER A 216 -13.64 -1.05 -1.71
N PHE A 217 -12.56 -1.71 -2.15
CA PHE A 217 -11.26 -1.59 -1.50
C PHE A 217 -10.71 -0.17 -1.59
N VAL A 218 -10.81 0.46 -2.76
CA VAL A 218 -10.28 1.81 -2.98
C VAL A 218 -11.02 2.82 -2.11
N GLU A 219 -12.35 2.88 -2.20
CA GLU A 219 -13.15 3.86 -1.46
C GLU A 219 -13.05 3.67 0.04
N LEU A 220 -13.22 2.44 0.54
CA LEU A 220 -13.17 2.14 1.96
C LEU A 220 -11.82 2.51 2.57
N ILE A 221 -10.72 2.02 1.99
CA ILE A 221 -9.39 2.24 2.55
C ILE A 221 -9.00 3.72 2.46
N THR A 222 -9.29 4.37 1.33
CA THR A 222 -9.00 5.80 1.16
C THR A 222 -9.79 6.63 2.15
N HIS A 223 -11.11 6.38 2.28
CA HIS A 223 -11.96 7.11 3.22
C HIS A 223 -11.50 6.91 4.67
N PHE A 224 -11.14 5.68 5.03
CA PHE A 224 -10.62 5.37 6.37
C PHE A 224 -9.39 6.22 6.70
N TYR A 225 -8.37 6.22 5.85
CA TYR A 225 -7.12 6.94 6.13
C TYR A 225 -7.23 8.46 5.99
N THR A 226 -8.22 8.96 5.26
CA THR A 226 -8.42 10.41 5.12
C THR A 226 -9.34 11.01 6.18
N HIS A 227 -10.27 10.23 6.77
CA HIS A 227 -11.31 10.77 7.64
C HIS A 227 -11.45 10.09 9.00
N ALA A 228 -11.15 8.80 9.10
CA ALA A 228 -11.44 8.02 10.30
C ALA A 228 -10.19 7.53 11.05
N HIS A 229 -9.05 7.45 10.37
CA HIS A 229 -7.83 6.95 10.99
C HIS A 229 -7.25 7.97 11.97
N LEU A 230 -7.25 7.60 13.24
CA LEU A 230 -6.49 8.32 14.26
C LEU A 230 -5.09 7.69 14.32
N PHE A 231 -4.09 8.53 14.10
CA PHE A 231 -2.70 8.11 14.15
C PHE A 231 -2.36 7.50 15.52
N ASN A 232 -1.93 6.25 15.53
CA ASN A 232 -1.52 5.56 16.73
C ASN A 232 0.01 5.43 16.75
N PHE A 233 0.66 5.94 17.79
CA PHE A 233 2.10 5.90 17.97
C PHE A 233 2.66 4.46 17.97
N ASN A 234 1.88 3.50 18.45
CA ASN A 234 2.25 2.09 18.47
C ASN A 234 2.37 1.49 17.05
N GLU A 235 1.57 1.95 16.08
CA GLU A 235 1.71 1.50 14.70
C GLU A 235 3.06 1.87 14.07
N ILE A 236 3.70 2.94 14.55
CA ILE A 236 5.03 3.32 14.10
C ILE A 236 6.08 2.32 14.59
N LEU A 237 5.92 1.83 15.82
CA LEU A 237 6.86 0.90 16.45
C LEU A 237 6.62 -0.55 15.98
N GLU A 238 5.37 -0.93 15.73
CA GLU A 238 4.98 -2.27 15.28
C GLU A 238 5.30 -2.53 13.80
N ASN A 239 5.36 -1.49 12.96
CA ASN A 239 5.79 -1.59 11.55
C ASN A 239 7.32 -1.56 11.39
N GLN A 240 8.07 -1.95 12.39
CA GLN A 240 9.51 -2.22 12.30
C GLN A 240 9.70 -3.65 11.78
N TYR A 241 9.58 -3.82 10.48
CA TYR A 241 10.04 -5.03 9.80
C TYR A 241 11.46 -4.85 9.30
#